data_a7aa1bf5ea54e5d191b9d7fbcc01303b
#
_entry.id   a7aa1bf5ea54e5d191b9d7fbcc01303b
#
_cell.length_a   1.000
_cell.length_b   1.000
_cell.length_c   1.000
_cell.angle_alpha   90.00
_cell.angle_beta   90.00
_cell.angle_gamma   90.00
#
_symmetry.space_group_name_H-M   'P 1'
#
loop_
_entity.id
_entity.type
_entity.pdbx_description
1 polymer ?
#
loop_
_entity_poly.entity_id
_entity_poly.type
_entity_poly.pdbx_seq_one_letter_code
_entity_poly.pdbx_strand_id
1 'polypeptide(L)'
;GKVTELYGVKTGGADNGYVMKVSASGSQGTIVMMIGVDANKAITGISVVSHSETSGIGTKVVENKPNAAGTPVLDQFVGMSGAGTLAVGSNITAISGATVSTKGITMGANAALAAVEALG
;
A
#
# COMPACT_ATOMS: atom_id res chain seq x y z
N GLY A 1 -9.56 -2.46 -3.41
CA GLY A 1 -8.90 -2.92 -2.21
C GLY A 1 -9.86 -2.98 -1.03
N LYS A 2 -9.58 -3.90 -0.14
CA LYS A 2 -10.45 -4.13 1.02
C LYS A 2 -9.60 -4.33 2.26
N VAL A 3 -9.91 -3.58 3.32
CA VAL A 3 -9.31 -3.77 4.64
C VAL A 3 -9.98 -4.98 5.31
N THR A 4 -9.20 -6.00 5.64
CA THR A 4 -9.71 -7.22 6.25
C THR A 4 -9.47 -7.25 7.76
N GLU A 5 -8.42 -6.57 8.24
CA GLU A 5 -8.09 -6.46 9.68
C GLU A 5 -7.50 -5.08 9.93
N LEU A 6 -7.81 -4.51 11.08
CA LEU A 6 -7.30 -3.20 11.49
C LEU A 6 -6.89 -3.25 12.96
N TYR A 7 -5.66 -2.79 13.24
CA TYR A 7 -5.12 -2.75 14.59
C TYR A 7 -4.67 -1.33 14.93
N GLY A 8 -5.03 -0.86 16.11
CA GLY A 8 -4.51 0.41 16.62
C GLY A 8 -3.12 0.19 17.21
N VAL A 9 -2.23 1.14 16.96
CA VAL A 9 -0.88 1.17 17.55
C VAL A 9 -0.86 2.22 18.65
N LYS A 10 -0.43 1.83 19.85
CA LYS A 10 -0.34 2.75 20.98
C LYS A 10 1.07 2.77 21.53
N THR A 11 1.53 3.95 21.92
CA THR A 11 2.83 4.15 22.54
C THR A 11 2.62 5.01 23.79
N GLY A 12 2.97 4.47 24.96
CA GLY A 12 2.81 5.19 26.20
C GLY A 12 1.37 5.61 26.52
N GLY A 13 0.38 4.83 26.03
CA GLY A 13 -1.04 5.09 26.24
C GLY A 13 -1.67 6.03 25.20
N ALA A 14 -0.86 6.61 24.30
CA ALA A 14 -1.36 7.48 23.24
C ALA A 14 -1.51 6.73 21.92
N ASP A 15 -2.53 7.08 21.14
CA ASP A 15 -2.72 6.52 19.81
C ASP A 15 -1.61 7.02 18.90
N ASN A 16 -0.87 6.08 18.29
CA ASN A 16 0.29 6.38 17.46
C ASN A 16 0.10 5.94 16.00
N GLY A 17 -1.10 5.53 15.64
CA GLY A 17 -1.43 5.13 14.28
C GLY A 17 -2.12 3.80 14.22
N TYR A 18 -2.10 3.20 13.03
CA TYR A 18 -2.82 1.96 12.74
C TYR A 18 -1.97 1.06 11.85
N VAL A 19 -2.18 -0.25 11.99
CA VAL A 19 -1.65 -1.24 11.06
C VAL A 19 -2.84 -2.03 10.52
N MET A 20 -2.91 -2.20 9.22
CA MET A 20 -4.04 -2.85 8.57
C MET A 20 -3.57 -3.97 7.65
N LYS A 21 -4.37 -5.05 7.64
CA LYS A 21 -4.24 -6.08 6.63
C LYS A 21 -5.22 -5.76 5.51
N VAL A 22 -4.70 -5.60 4.30
CA VAL A 22 -5.48 -5.16 3.15
C VAL A 22 -5.33 -6.16 2.03
N SER A 23 -6.43 -6.50 1.37
CA SER A 23 -6.40 -7.29 0.14
C SER A 23 -6.76 -6.42 -1.05
N ALA A 24 -6.05 -6.60 -2.15
CA ALA A 24 -6.29 -5.87 -3.39
C ALA A 24 -6.08 -6.79 -4.58
N SER A 25 -6.66 -6.43 -5.73
CA SER A 25 -6.50 -7.22 -6.96
C SER A 25 -5.21 -6.83 -7.66
N GLY A 26 -4.33 -7.81 -7.85
CA GLY A 26 -3.15 -7.67 -8.69
C GLY A 26 -3.39 -8.18 -10.10
N SER A 27 -2.32 -8.38 -10.87
CA SER A 27 -2.44 -8.86 -12.26
C SER A 27 -2.81 -10.34 -12.35
N GLN A 28 -2.43 -11.14 -11.35
CA GLN A 28 -2.64 -12.60 -11.35
C GLN A 28 -3.54 -13.08 -10.21
N GLY A 29 -4.09 -12.19 -9.43
CA GLY A 29 -4.94 -12.55 -8.31
C GLY A 29 -4.81 -11.57 -7.15
N THR A 30 -5.22 -12.02 -5.97
CA THR A 30 -5.23 -11.15 -4.79
C THR A 30 -3.84 -10.95 -4.21
N ILE A 31 -3.51 -9.71 -3.91
CA ILE A 31 -2.33 -9.33 -3.14
C ILE A 31 -2.80 -8.99 -1.73
N VAL A 32 -2.21 -9.64 -0.73
CA VAL A 32 -2.48 -9.33 0.68
C VAL A 32 -1.27 -8.60 1.25
N MET A 33 -1.51 -7.45 1.85
CA MET A 33 -0.44 -6.59 2.35
C MET A 33 -0.77 -6.05 3.74
N MET A 34 0.28 -5.67 4.48
CA MET A 34 0.16 -4.93 5.73
C MET A 34 0.54 -3.48 5.45
N ILE A 35 -0.31 -2.55 5.83
CA ILE A 35 -0.09 -1.12 5.63
C ILE A 35 -0.13 -0.43 6.98
N GLY A 36 0.95 0.30 7.30
CA GLY A 36 1.02 1.13 8.48
C GLY A 36 0.65 2.57 8.15
N VAL A 37 -0.11 3.21 9.04
CA VAL A 37 -0.51 4.61 8.92
C VAL A 37 -0.25 5.27 10.27
N ASP A 38 0.36 6.44 10.28
CA ASP A 38 0.69 7.15 11.51
C ASP A 38 -0.50 7.95 12.07
N ALA A 39 -0.27 8.64 13.19
CA ALA A 39 -1.30 9.46 13.83
C ALA A 39 -1.75 10.64 12.97
N ASN A 40 -0.95 11.03 11.98
CA ASN A 40 -1.28 12.11 11.04
C ASN A 40 -2.00 11.57 9.79
N LYS A 41 -2.33 10.28 9.78
CA LYS A 41 -3.03 9.62 8.66
C LYS A 41 -2.19 9.55 7.39
N ALA A 42 -0.87 9.47 7.56
CA ALA A 42 0.07 9.27 6.46
C ALA A 42 0.65 7.86 6.52
N ILE A 43 0.88 7.25 5.37
CA ILE A 43 1.42 5.90 5.27
C ILE A 43 2.84 5.86 5.81
N THR A 44 3.13 4.91 6.70
CA THR A 44 4.49 4.69 7.23
C THR A 44 5.22 3.57 6.50
N GLY A 45 4.50 2.66 5.87
CA GLY A 45 5.11 1.58 5.10
C GLY A 45 4.09 0.59 4.60
N ILE A 46 4.49 -0.18 3.59
CA ILE A 46 3.69 -1.26 3.01
C ILE A 46 4.57 -2.50 2.92
N SER A 47 4.05 -3.63 3.38
CA SER A 47 4.73 -4.92 3.29
C SER A 47 3.76 -5.95 2.72
N VAL A 48 4.17 -6.67 1.67
CA VAL A 48 3.32 -7.71 1.07
C VAL A 48 3.47 -9.01 1.84
N VAL A 49 2.35 -9.57 2.25
CA VAL A 49 2.28 -10.81 3.04
C VAL A 49 2.09 -12.02 2.13
N SER A 50 1.25 -11.87 1.10
CA SER A 50 0.89 -12.97 0.20
C SER A 50 0.52 -12.42 -1.16
N HIS A 51 0.82 -13.16 -2.22
CA HIS A 51 0.49 -12.77 -3.58
C HIS A 51 0.49 -13.97 -4.52
N SER A 52 -0.04 -13.77 -5.72
CA SER A 52 -0.02 -14.77 -6.80
C SER A 52 0.57 -14.17 -8.08
N GLU A 53 1.41 -13.14 -7.95
CA GLU A 53 1.92 -12.40 -9.10
C GLU A 53 2.96 -13.20 -9.89
N THR A 54 3.09 -12.88 -11.18
CA THR A 54 4.03 -13.53 -12.10
C THR A 54 5.46 -13.27 -11.67
N SER A 55 6.24 -14.33 -11.55
CA SER A 55 7.67 -14.26 -11.22
C SER A 55 8.40 -13.39 -12.25
N GLY A 56 9.25 -12.48 -11.76
CA GLY A 56 10.08 -11.62 -12.60
C GLY A 56 9.37 -10.37 -13.14
N ILE A 57 8.04 -10.28 -12.99
CA ILE A 57 7.25 -9.12 -13.42
C ILE A 57 6.50 -8.55 -12.21
N GLY A 58 5.37 -9.15 -11.84
CA GLY A 58 4.57 -8.70 -10.71
C GLY A 58 5.31 -8.81 -9.37
N THR A 59 6.20 -9.79 -9.23
CA THR A 59 7.00 -9.93 -8.02
C THR A 59 7.95 -8.75 -7.78
N LYS A 60 8.31 -8.00 -8.81
CA LYS A 60 9.13 -6.79 -8.63
C LYS A 60 8.41 -5.76 -7.75
N VAL A 61 7.10 -5.67 -7.84
CA VAL A 61 6.30 -4.77 -7.01
C VAL A 61 6.29 -5.27 -5.57
N VAL A 62 5.99 -6.55 -5.36
CA VAL A 62 5.88 -7.11 -4.00
C VAL A 62 7.24 -7.20 -3.30
N GLU A 63 8.33 -7.27 -4.06
CA GLU A 63 9.70 -7.26 -3.53
C GLU A 63 10.27 -5.84 -3.37
N ASN A 64 9.47 -4.81 -3.64
CA ASN A 64 9.89 -3.42 -3.51
C ASN A 64 11.08 -3.03 -4.38
N LYS A 65 11.09 -3.52 -5.61
CA LYS A 65 12.14 -3.17 -6.57
C LYS A 65 11.96 -1.74 -7.09
N PRO A 66 13.02 -1.12 -7.64
CA PRO A 66 12.90 0.25 -8.16
C PRO A 66 11.89 0.37 -9.29
N ASN A 67 11.14 1.48 -9.28
CA ASN A 67 10.20 1.83 -10.35
C ASN A 67 10.93 2.55 -11.51
N ALA A 68 10.16 3.06 -12.48
CA ALA A 68 10.71 3.77 -13.63
C ALA A 68 11.51 5.02 -13.23
N ALA A 69 11.24 5.60 -12.08
CA ALA A 69 11.97 6.76 -11.56
C ALA A 69 13.19 6.39 -10.71
N GLY A 70 13.45 5.10 -10.51
CA GLY A 70 14.57 4.61 -9.71
C GLY A 70 14.32 4.53 -8.21
N THR A 71 13.07 4.70 -7.78
CA THR A 71 12.67 4.61 -6.36
C THR A 71 12.05 3.24 -6.09
N PRO A 72 12.40 2.57 -4.96
CA PRO A 72 11.70 1.35 -4.57
C PRO A 72 10.20 1.59 -4.54
N VAL A 73 9.44 0.76 -5.26
CA VAL A 73 8.05 1.06 -5.59
C VAL A 73 7.14 1.20 -4.38
N LEU A 74 7.37 0.42 -3.32
CA LEU A 74 6.57 0.52 -2.10
C LEU A 74 6.98 1.72 -1.24
N ASP A 75 8.24 2.15 -1.31
CA ASP A 75 8.73 3.26 -0.52
C ASP A 75 8.12 4.60 -0.95
N GLN A 76 7.66 4.71 -2.19
CA GLN A 76 7.05 5.95 -2.66
C GLN A 76 5.72 6.27 -1.94
N PHE A 77 5.10 5.26 -1.34
CA PHE A 77 3.85 5.47 -0.58
C PHE A 77 4.10 6.07 0.81
N VAL A 78 5.31 5.97 1.32
CA VAL A 78 5.63 6.49 2.66
C VAL A 78 5.44 8.00 2.71
N GLY A 79 4.68 8.45 3.69
CA GLY A 79 4.35 9.88 3.86
C GLY A 79 3.13 10.34 3.07
N MET A 80 2.54 9.48 2.24
CA MET A 80 1.35 9.85 1.49
C MET A 80 0.09 9.75 2.33
N SER A 81 -0.85 10.65 2.09
CA SER A 81 -2.13 10.72 2.80
C SER A 81 -3.24 11.14 1.83
N GLY A 82 -4.49 11.06 2.29
CA GLY A 82 -5.65 11.44 1.47
C GLY A 82 -6.21 10.26 0.69
N ALA A 83 -7.26 9.62 1.25
CA ALA A 83 -7.90 8.46 0.61
C ALA A 83 -8.42 8.83 -0.78
N GLY A 84 -8.17 7.94 -1.75
CA GLY A 84 -8.62 8.12 -3.12
C GLY A 84 -7.77 9.07 -3.96
N THR A 85 -6.69 9.64 -3.39
CA THR A 85 -5.83 10.59 -4.12
C THR A 85 -4.63 9.92 -4.78
N LEU A 86 -4.29 8.70 -4.37
CA LEU A 86 -3.15 7.97 -4.92
C LEU A 86 -3.53 7.33 -6.25
N ALA A 87 -2.76 7.60 -7.28
CA ALA A 87 -3.04 7.07 -8.63
C ALA A 87 -1.76 6.86 -9.41
N VAL A 88 -1.66 5.69 -10.04
CA VAL A 88 -0.55 5.39 -10.95
C VAL A 88 -0.63 6.32 -12.16
N GLY A 89 0.49 6.91 -12.51
CA GLY A 89 0.58 7.90 -13.59
C GLY A 89 0.34 9.33 -13.11
N SER A 90 -0.06 9.54 -11.87
CA SER A 90 -0.22 10.85 -11.25
C SER A 90 0.85 11.04 -10.18
N ASN A 91 0.60 10.54 -8.96
CA ASN A 91 1.56 10.65 -7.86
C ASN A 91 2.27 9.34 -7.53
N ILE A 92 1.91 8.24 -8.20
CA ILE A 92 2.57 6.94 -8.03
C ILE A 92 3.17 6.53 -9.36
N THR A 93 4.45 6.17 -9.35
CA THR A 93 5.16 5.68 -10.53
C THR A 93 5.29 4.17 -10.49
N ALA A 94 4.81 3.50 -11.54
CA ALA A 94 4.83 2.04 -11.62
C ALA A 94 6.20 1.50 -12.01
N ILE A 95 6.42 0.21 -11.73
CA ILE A 95 7.52 -0.54 -12.34
C ILE A 95 7.13 -0.84 -13.78
N SER A 96 8.04 -0.58 -14.71
CA SER A 96 7.82 -0.87 -16.14
C SER A 96 7.45 -2.34 -16.33
N GLY A 97 6.35 -2.61 -17.01
CA GLY A 97 5.83 -3.97 -17.21
C GLY A 97 5.03 -4.53 -16.04
N ALA A 98 4.93 -3.80 -14.92
CA ALA A 98 4.19 -4.25 -13.73
C ALA A 98 3.15 -3.21 -13.27
N THR A 99 2.56 -2.48 -14.21
CA THR A 99 1.60 -1.41 -13.92
C THR A 99 0.36 -1.92 -13.20
N VAL A 100 -0.17 -3.07 -13.61
CA VAL A 100 -1.40 -3.63 -12.99
C VAL A 100 -1.14 -4.01 -11.54
N SER A 101 -0.01 -4.63 -11.24
CA SER A 101 0.36 -4.98 -9.86
C SER A 101 0.54 -3.70 -9.03
N THR A 102 1.19 -2.67 -9.59
CA THR A 102 1.37 -1.39 -8.90
C THR A 102 0.01 -0.72 -8.64
N LYS A 103 -0.93 -0.78 -9.58
CA LYS A 103 -2.28 -0.27 -9.39
C LYS A 103 -3.00 -1.01 -8.25
N GLY A 104 -2.79 -2.33 -8.15
CA GLY A 104 -3.36 -3.13 -7.06
C GLY A 104 -2.89 -2.65 -5.70
N ILE A 105 -1.59 -2.42 -5.54
CA ILE A 105 -1.02 -1.87 -4.31
C ILE A 105 -1.60 -0.48 -4.03
N THR A 106 -1.71 0.36 -5.05
CA THR A 106 -2.26 1.73 -4.92
C THR A 106 -3.71 1.70 -4.43
N MET A 107 -4.53 0.80 -4.97
CA MET A 107 -5.91 0.64 -4.51
C MET A 107 -5.97 0.19 -3.05
N GLY A 108 -5.09 -0.72 -2.65
CA GLY A 108 -4.97 -1.14 -1.26
C GLY A 108 -4.58 0.02 -0.34
N ALA A 109 -3.63 0.85 -0.76
CA ALA A 109 -3.20 2.02 0.01
C ALA A 109 -4.35 3.01 0.17
N ASN A 110 -5.12 3.28 -0.89
CA ASN A 110 -6.29 4.15 -0.81
C ASN A 110 -7.35 3.59 0.15
N ALA A 111 -7.57 2.27 0.13
CA ALA A 111 -8.52 1.63 1.04
C ALA A 111 -8.08 1.77 2.50
N ALA A 112 -6.78 1.61 2.78
CA ALA A 112 -6.23 1.78 4.12
C ALA A 112 -6.43 3.21 4.61
N LEU A 113 -6.13 4.19 3.77
CA LEU A 113 -6.31 5.60 4.12
C LEU A 113 -7.79 5.93 4.35
N ALA A 114 -8.69 5.38 3.55
CA ALA A 114 -10.13 5.57 3.73
C ALA A 114 -10.61 5.00 5.07
N ALA A 115 -10.12 3.83 5.46
CA ALA A 115 -10.48 3.22 6.74
C ALA A 115 -10.02 4.08 7.92
N VAL A 116 -8.81 4.62 7.87
CA VAL A 116 -8.27 5.47 8.93
C VAL A 116 -9.02 6.81 8.99
N GLU A 117 -9.34 7.40 7.86
CA GLU A 117 -10.11 8.65 7.80
C GLU A 117 -11.52 8.46 8.37
N ALA A 118 -12.12 7.28 8.17
CA ALA A 118 -13.45 6.95 8.71
C ALA A 118 -13.44 6.80 10.24
N LEU A 119 -12.29 6.50 10.83
CA LEU A 119 -12.16 6.36 12.28
C LEU A 119 -12.02 7.72 12.99
N GLY A 120 -11.76 8.72 12.29
CA GLY A 120 -11.65 9.99 12.91
C GLY A 120 -10.73 10.98 12.43
#